data_b0cadf5fcde01862a336385e1c099b55
#
_entry.id   b0cadf5fcde01862a336385e1c099b55
#
_cell.length_a   1.000
_cell.length_b   1.000
_cell.length_c   1.000
_cell.angle_alpha   90.00
_cell.angle_beta   90.00
_cell.angle_gamma   90.00
#
_symmetry.space_group_name_H-M   'P 1'
#
loop_
_entity.id
_entity.type
_entity.pdbx_description
1 polymer ?
#
loop_
_entity_poly.entity_id
_entity_poly.type
_entity_poly.pdbx_seq_one_letter_code
_entity_poly.pdbx_strand_id
1 'polypeptide(L)'
;MRTFVSAAATVLAVLLAAVAVPAIWLDRNIVQEQGFVELAAPLATNSGFQQELAVAAVGTIDTSAVPGFLSDLVQPVLEDAASSLTGLPGYPAAWEETLRRSHRLSFASPATDDGGAASASSLTLDVAPLVALGAEEISRATRLPLDPPEQTLINVGQPVYKEWTERLTSYAPAGYLLAGGSAVALLLALVAARRRWTVLAGAGVGALLLAAAWAAGSQAASAAVVSADSGNEVANMFRDEFVAASAADFQAWTMASAVTGGVLLVLGLVAGFTSRKRSRATR
;
A
#
# COMPACT_ATOMS: atom_id res chain seq x y z
N MET A 1 7.30 34.06 -27.54
CA MET A 1 8.15 32.95 -27.08
C MET A 1 8.08 32.68 -25.56
N ARG A 2 8.35 33.67 -24.68
CA ARG A 2 8.36 33.46 -23.20
C ARG A 2 7.05 32.90 -22.63
N THR A 3 5.88 33.32 -23.10
CA THR A 3 4.57 32.83 -22.65
C THR A 3 4.35 31.38 -23.04
N PHE A 4 4.79 30.99 -24.24
CA PHE A 4 4.71 29.60 -24.70
C PHE A 4 5.61 28.67 -23.87
N VAL A 5 6.86 29.09 -23.61
CA VAL A 5 7.80 28.33 -22.76
C VAL A 5 7.25 28.14 -21.36
N SER A 6 6.68 29.21 -20.76
CA SER A 6 6.06 29.13 -19.43
C SER A 6 4.86 28.18 -19.40
N ALA A 7 4.00 28.21 -20.42
CA ALA A 7 2.85 27.32 -20.50
C ALA A 7 3.29 25.85 -20.68
N ALA A 8 4.23 25.59 -21.59
CA ALA A 8 4.78 24.27 -21.82
C ALA A 8 5.46 23.70 -20.55
N ALA A 9 6.25 24.51 -19.85
CA ALA A 9 6.89 24.12 -18.60
C ALA A 9 5.86 23.83 -17.49
N THR A 10 4.75 24.59 -17.43
CA THR A 10 3.66 24.31 -16.46
C THR A 10 2.99 22.98 -16.76
N VAL A 11 2.68 22.72 -18.03
CA VAL A 11 2.08 21.44 -18.44
C VAL A 11 3.03 20.27 -18.14
N LEU A 12 4.32 20.42 -18.45
CA LEU A 12 5.34 19.42 -18.14
C LEU A 12 5.40 19.16 -16.63
N ALA A 13 5.40 20.19 -15.80
CA ALA A 13 5.39 20.06 -14.35
C ALA A 13 4.18 19.23 -13.87
N VAL A 14 2.99 19.53 -14.39
CA VAL A 14 1.76 18.79 -14.05
C VAL A 14 1.83 17.33 -14.51
N LEU A 15 2.33 17.05 -15.73
CA LEU A 15 2.48 15.70 -16.24
C LEU A 15 3.50 14.88 -15.43
N LEU A 16 4.62 15.49 -15.05
CA LEU A 16 5.60 14.83 -14.18
C LEU A 16 5.00 14.54 -12.80
N ALA A 17 4.26 15.49 -12.21
CA ALA A 17 3.56 15.28 -10.94
C ALA A 17 2.50 14.18 -11.03
N ALA A 18 1.83 14.03 -12.18
CA ALA A 18 0.82 13.00 -12.42
C ALA A 18 1.33 11.59 -12.16
N VAL A 19 2.59 11.34 -12.51
CA VAL A 19 3.25 10.04 -12.33
C VAL A 19 4.05 10.01 -11.02
N ALA A 20 4.67 11.11 -10.64
CA ALA A 20 5.54 11.19 -9.46
C ALA A 20 4.78 10.84 -8.16
N VAL A 21 3.59 11.40 -7.95
CA VAL A 21 2.85 11.23 -6.70
C VAL A 21 2.42 9.78 -6.48
N PRO A 22 1.74 9.10 -7.43
CA PRO A 22 1.43 7.67 -7.27
C PRO A 22 2.69 6.80 -7.14
N ALA A 23 3.76 7.10 -7.88
CA ALA A 23 5.01 6.33 -7.81
C ALA A 23 5.68 6.45 -6.42
N ILE A 24 5.75 7.65 -5.85
CA ILE A 24 6.28 7.86 -4.49
C ILE A 24 5.38 7.17 -3.46
N TRP A 25 4.07 7.24 -3.63
CA TRP A 25 3.15 6.56 -2.73
C TRP A 25 3.37 5.04 -2.76
N LEU A 26 3.48 4.44 -3.95
CA LEU A 26 3.78 3.01 -4.12
C LEU A 26 5.13 2.64 -3.50
N ASP A 27 6.17 3.45 -3.75
CA ASP A 27 7.48 3.20 -3.17
C ASP A 27 7.43 3.18 -1.65
N ARG A 28 6.79 4.18 -1.04
CA ARG A 28 6.75 4.32 0.42
C ARG A 28 5.87 3.29 1.12
N ASN A 29 4.73 2.94 0.53
CA ASN A 29 3.70 2.16 1.22
C ASN A 29 3.63 0.70 0.77
N ILE A 30 4.20 0.37 -0.39
CA ILE A 30 4.18 -1.00 -0.92
C ILE A 30 5.58 -1.58 -1.01
N VAL A 31 6.55 -0.83 -1.57
CA VAL A 31 7.91 -1.34 -1.82
C VAL A 31 8.75 -1.32 -0.54
N GLN A 32 8.64 -0.27 0.27
CA GLN A 32 9.37 -0.18 1.54
C GLN A 32 8.67 -1.02 2.62
N GLU A 33 9.43 -1.90 3.29
CA GLU A 33 8.92 -2.80 4.34
C GLU A 33 8.15 -2.05 5.43
N GLN A 34 8.71 -0.95 5.93
CA GLN A 34 8.09 -0.19 7.01
C GLN A 34 6.72 0.37 6.60
N GLY A 35 6.62 0.98 5.42
CA GLY A 35 5.34 1.53 4.95
C GLY A 35 4.29 0.46 4.70
N PHE A 36 4.71 -0.70 4.18
CA PHE A 36 3.82 -1.86 4.02
C PHE A 36 3.27 -2.35 5.36
N VAL A 37 4.13 -2.46 6.36
CA VAL A 37 3.73 -2.86 7.72
C VAL A 37 2.79 -1.84 8.33
N GLU A 38 3.11 -0.54 8.27
CA GLU A 38 2.26 0.54 8.79
C GLU A 38 0.87 0.55 8.13
N LEU A 39 0.81 0.28 6.81
CA LEU A 39 -0.44 0.23 6.04
C LEU A 39 -1.31 -0.97 6.42
N ALA A 40 -0.70 -2.14 6.66
CA ALA A 40 -1.40 -3.38 6.95
C ALA A 40 -1.58 -3.66 8.46
N ALA A 41 -0.86 -2.95 9.34
CA ALA A 41 -0.96 -3.14 10.79
C ALA A 41 -2.42 -3.01 11.33
N PRO A 42 -3.26 -2.08 10.85
CA PRO A 42 -4.64 -1.95 11.32
C PRO A 42 -5.52 -3.19 11.03
N LEU A 43 -5.13 -4.05 10.08
CA LEU A 43 -5.86 -5.29 9.81
C LEU A 43 -5.84 -6.24 11.01
N ALA A 44 -4.89 -6.09 11.95
CA ALA A 44 -4.89 -6.81 13.21
C ALA A 44 -6.16 -6.58 14.06
N THR A 45 -6.84 -5.48 13.86
CA THR A 45 -8.06 -5.13 14.62
C THR A 45 -9.36 -5.52 13.92
N ASN A 46 -9.27 -6.01 12.68
CA ASN A 46 -10.42 -6.52 11.94
C ASN A 46 -10.72 -7.96 12.39
N SER A 47 -11.69 -8.11 13.30
CA SER A 47 -12.01 -9.40 13.92
C SER A 47 -12.47 -10.46 12.90
N GLY A 48 -13.21 -10.07 11.85
CA GLY A 48 -13.65 -10.98 10.80
C GLY A 48 -12.47 -11.55 10.03
N PHE A 49 -11.60 -10.67 9.51
CA PHE A 49 -10.39 -11.09 8.80
C PHE A 49 -9.47 -11.94 9.69
N GLN A 50 -9.28 -11.57 10.96
CA GLN A 50 -8.39 -12.30 11.86
C GLN A 50 -8.93 -13.67 12.22
N GLN A 51 -10.23 -13.82 12.35
CA GLN A 51 -10.85 -15.12 12.61
C GLN A 51 -10.67 -16.07 11.42
N GLU A 52 -10.91 -15.60 10.20
CA GLU A 52 -10.71 -16.40 8.99
C GLU A 52 -9.22 -16.76 8.79
N LEU A 53 -8.32 -15.82 9.04
CA LEU A 53 -6.88 -16.07 9.00
C LEU A 53 -6.45 -17.14 10.01
N ALA A 54 -7.00 -17.08 11.23
CA ALA A 54 -6.73 -18.06 12.28
C ALA A 54 -7.25 -19.45 11.90
N VAL A 55 -8.46 -19.53 11.34
CA VAL A 55 -9.03 -20.80 10.83
C VAL A 55 -8.15 -21.39 9.72
N ALA A 56 -7.70 -20.55 8.78
CA ALA A 56 -6.81 -20.99 7.71
C ALA A 56 -5.43 -21.43 8.23
N ALA A 57 -4.86 -20.69 9.18
CA ALA A 57 -3.58 -21.06 9.80
C ALA A 57 -3.68 -22.42 10.53
N VAL A 58 -4.77 -22.64 11.24
CA VAL A 58 -5.06 -23.92 11.90
C VAL A 58 -5.24 -25.05 10.88
N GLY A 59 -5.90 -24.77 9.75
CA GLY A 59 -6.07 -25.74 8.66
C GLY A 59 -4.75 -26.16 7.99
N THR A 60 -3.66 -25.43 8.20
CA THR A 60 -2.31 -25.80 7.73
C THR A 60 -1.59 -26.77 8.69
N ILE A 61 -2.10 -26.95 9.91
CA ILE A 61 -1.50 -27.87 10.88
C ILE A 61 -1.76 -29.30 10.43
N ASP A 62 -0.70 -30.05 10.20
CA ASP A 62 -0.80 -31.45 9.82
C ASP A 62 -1.38 -32.26 10.97
N THR A 63 -2.67 -32.57 10.89
CA THR A 63 -3.38 -33.42 11.84
C THR A 63 -3.31 -34.90 11.51
N SER A 64 -2.52 -35.31 10.50
CA SER A 64 -2.37 -36.71 10.10
C SER A 64 -1.79 -37.61 11.21
N ALA A 65 -1.07 -37.00 12.16
CA ALA A 65 -0.56 -37.70 13.36
C ALA A 65 -1.63 -37.85 14.46
N VAL A 66 -2.79 -37.20 14.35
CA VAL A 66 -3.88 -37.30 15.32
C VAL A 66 -4.76 -38.50 14.94
N PRO A 67 -4.97 -39.49 15.83
CA PRO A 67 -5.89 -40.57 15.57
C PRO A 67 -7.29 -40.08 15.24
N GLY A 68 -7.93 -40.62 14.19
CA GLY A 68 -9.19 -40.07 13.65
C GLY A 68 -10.34 -39.89 14.65
N PHE A 69 -10.34 -40.71 15.74
CA PHE A 69 -11.32 -40.54 16.82
C PHE A 69 -11.11 -39.32 17.72
N LEU A 70 -9.96 -38.67 17.62
CA LEU A 70 -9.64 -37.41 18.33
C LEU A 70 -9.82 -36.15 17.43
N SER A 71 -9.93 -36.33 16.13
CA SER A 71 -10.06 -35.21 15.18
C SER A 71 -11.28 -34.31 15.51
N ASP A 72 -12.42 -34.96 15.83
CA ASP A 72 -13.65 -34.26 16.18
C ASP A 72 -13.57 -33.47 17.51
N LEU A 73 -12.62 -33.84 18.38
CA LEU A 73 -12.37 -33.19 19.66
C LEU A 73 -11.30 -32.11 19.53
N VAL A 74 -10.40 -32.23 18.59
CA VAL A 74 -9.30 -31.29 18.36
C VAL A 74 -9.79 -30.02 17.59
N GLN A 75 -10.68 -30.21 16.63
CA GLN A 75 -11.19 -29.11 15.80
C GLN A 75 -11.82 -27.97 16.62
N PRO A 76 -12.77 -28.20 17.56
CA PRO A 76 -13.33 -27.12 18.37
C PRO A 76 -12.31 -26.43 19.27
N VAL A 77 -11.31 -27.16 19.78
CA VAL A 77 -10.23 -26.61 20.61
C VAL A 77 -9.33 -25.67 19.78
N LEU A 78 -9.06 -26.02 18.53
CA LEU A 78 -8.28 -25.21 17.61
C LEU A 78 -9.05 -23.94 17.22
N GLU A 79 -10.35 -24.04 16.98
CA GLU A 79 -11.21 -22.88 16.67
C GLU A 79 -11.32 -21.93 17.87
N ASP A 80 -11.43 -22.45 19.10
CA ASP A 80 -11.45 -21.68 20.33
C ASP A 80 -10.09 -20.99 20.58
N ALA A 81 -8.99 -21.72 20.38
CA ALA A 81 -7.65 -21.17 20.45
C ALA A 81 -7.42 -20.06 19.40
N ALA A 82 -7.89 -20.28 18.18
CA ALA A 82 -7.81 -19.27 17.12
C ALA A 82 -8.59 -18.01 17.47
N SER A 83 -9.79 -18.15 18.02
CA SER A 83 -10.61 -17.00 18.45
C SER A 83 -10.00 -16.23 19.62
N SER A 84 -9.31 -16.91 20.53
CA SER A 84 -8.64 -16.30 21.67
C SER A 84 -7.30 -15.62 21.31
N LEU A 85 -6.67 -16.04 20.22
CA LEU A 85 -5.35 -15.54 19.77
C LEU A 85 -5.32 -14.04 19.59
N THR A 86 -6.37 -13.47 19.00
CA THR A 86 -6.49 -12.04 18.73
C THR A 86 -6.56 -11.17 20.00
N GLY A 87 -6.99 -11.77 21.11
CA GLY A 87 -7.03 -11.11 22.43
C GLY A 87 -5.71 -11.13 23.19
N LEU A 88 -4.69 -11.86 22.70
CA LEU A 88 -3.41 -11.95 23.39
C LEU A 88 -2.61 -10.64 23.28
N PRO A 89 -1.95 -10.17 24.37
CA PRO A 89 -1.14 -8.95 24.35
C PRO A 89 0.00 -8.99 23.31
N GLY A 90 0.52 -10.17 22.96
CA GLY A 90 1.56 -10.36 21.97
C GLY A 90 1.08 -10.35 20.50
N TYR A 91 -0.24 -10.37 20.28
CA TYR A 91 -0.81 -10.51 18.96
C TYR A 91 -0.42 -9.38 17.97
N PRO A 92 -0.49 -8.08 18.34
CA PRO A 92 -0.09 -7.01 17.42
C PRO A 92 1.38 -7.13 16.96
N ALA A 93 2.27 -7.51 17.88
CA ALA A 93 3.69 -7.69 17.54
C ALA A 93 3.93 -8.92 16.63
N ALA A 94 3.20 -10.02 16.87
CA ALA A 94 3.26 -11.21 16.02
C ALA A 94 2.69 -10.91 14.63
N TRP A 95 1.61 -10.12 14.53
CA TRP A 95 1.05 -9.66 13.26
C TRP A 95 2.04 -8.80 12.47
N GLU A 96 2.67 -7.79 13.11
CA GLU A 96 3.68 -6.98 12.46
C GLU A 96 4.87 -7.80 11.96
N GLU A 97 5.34 -8.80 12.72
CA GLU A 97 6.42 -9.68 12.28
C GLU A 97 5.97 -10.59 11.13
N THR A 98 4.72 -11.07 11.14
CA THR A 98 4.09 -11.75 10.00
C THR A 98 4.16 -10.89 8.74
N LEU A 99 3.77 -9.62 8.83
CA LEU A 99 3.82 -8.69 7.71
C LEU A 99 5.25 -8.45 7.21
N ARG A 100 6.22 -8.27 8.12
CA ARG A 100 7.65 -8.08 7.75
C ARG A 100 8.22 -9.29 7.02
N ARG A 101 7.96 -10.50 7.54
CA ARG A 101 8.43 -11.74 6.89
C ARG A 101 7.78 -11.93 5.53
N SER A 102 6.46 -11.71 5.44
CA SER A 102 5.71 -11.80 4.19
C SER A 102 6.21 -10.80 3.14
N HIS A 103 6.49 -9.55 3.56
CA HIS A 103 7.06 -8.54 2.67
C HIS A 103 8.42 -8.96 2.14
N ARG A 104 9.34 -9.41 3.02
CA ARG A 104 10.67 -9.89 2.60
C ARG A 104 10.58 -11.05 1.62
N LEU A 105 9.69 -12.02 1.86
CA LEU A 105 9.48 -13.14 0.95
C LEU A 105 8.92 -12.71 -0.42
N SER A 106 8.03 -11.72 -0.43
CA SER A 106 7.35 -11.25 -1.65
C SER A 106 8.21 -10.30 -2.48
N PHE A 107 9.07 -9.50 -1.85
CA PHE A 107 9.88 -8.44 -2.48
C PHE A 107 11.39 -8.72 -2.49
N ALA A 108 11.85 -9.82 -1.85
CA ALA A 108 13.25 -10.21 -1.95
C ALA A 108 13.59 -10.55 -3.41
N SER A 109 14.61 -9.89 -3.93
CA SER A 109 15.20 -10.30 -5.22
C SER A 109 15.70 -11.74 -5.08
N PRO A 110 15.57 -12.57 -6.12
CA PRO A 110 16.15 -13.91 -6.11
C PRO A 110 17.68 -13.79 -6.11
N ALA A 111 18.27 -13.51 -4.97
CA ALA A 111 19.69 -13.57 -4.76
C ALA A 111 20.01 -14.90 -4.09
N THR A 112 20.73 -15.74 -4.84
CA THR A 112 21.37 -16.99 -4.49
C THR A 112 20.51 -18.27 -4.51
N ASP A 113 20.95 -19.14 -5.40
CA ASP A 113 20.71 -20.59 -5.53
C ASP A 113 21.08 -21.37 -4.25
N ASP A 114 20.38 -21.18 -3.17
CA ASP A 114 20.40 -22.16 -2.08
C ASP A 114 19.03 -22.86 -2.06
N GLY A 115 19.04 -24.04 -2.68
CA GLY A 115 17.89 -24.88 -2.92
C GLY A 115 17.12 -25.21 -1.67
N GLY A 116 15.96 -24.62 -1.50
CA GLY A 116 15.04 -24.97 -0.42
C GLY A 116 13.87 -24.04 -0.22
N ALA A 117 13.97 -22.77 -0.54
CA ALA A 117 12.82 -21.89 -0.49
C ALA A 117 12.01 -22.05 -1.79
N ALA A 118 10.76 -22.45 -1.66
CA ALA A 118 9.79 -22.36 -2.75
C ALA A 118 9.93 -20.93 -3.35
N SER A 119 10.41 -20.86 -4.57
CA SER A 119 10.58 -19.58 -5.29
C SER A 119 9.27 -18.83 -5.16
N ALA A 120 9.26 -17.72 -4.42
CA ALA A 120 8.06 -16.92 -4.21
C ALA A 120 7.61 -16.37 -5.57
N SER A 121 6.90 -17.19 -6.32
CA SER A 121 6.26 -16.81 -7.59
C SER A 121 4.94 -16.08 -7.37
N SER A 122 4.59 -15.84 -6.10
CA SER A 122 3.32 -15.27 -5.67
C SER A 122 3.50 -14.52 -4.35
N LEU A 123 2.62 -13.57 -4.08
CA LEU A 123 2.53 -12.95 -2.76
C LEU A 123 2.23 -14.03 -1.72
N THR A 124 3.11 -14.19 -0.74
CA THR A 124 3.04 -15.25 0.26
C THR A 124 3.01 -14.63 1.65
N LEU A 125 2.03 -15.02 2.46
CA LEU A 125 1.92 -14.63 3.85
C LEU A 125 2.58 -15.69 4.73
N ASP A 126 3.59 -15.32 5.53
CA ASP A 126 4.21 -16.23 6.52
C ASP A 126 3.57 -15.98 7.89
N VAL A 127 2.67 -16.86 8.26
CA VAL A 127 1.93 -16.80 9.54
C VAL A 127 2.65 -17.52 10.68
N ALA A 128 3.89 -17.99 10.49
CA ALA A 128 4.67 -18.65 11.56
C ALA A 128 4.75 -17.86 12.86
N PRO A 129 4.88 -16.50 12.86
CA PRO A 129 4.87 -15.73 14.11
C PRO A 129 3.53 -15.84 14.89
N LEU A 130 2.41 -15.89 14.18
CA LEU A 130 1.08 -16.07 14.80
C LEU A 130 0.92 -17.50 15.33
N VAL A 131 1.39 -18.50 14.59
CA VAL A 131 1.39 -19.89 15.02
C VAL A 131 2.29 -20.07 16.26
N ALA A 132 3.45 -19.42 16.28
CA ALA A 132 4.37 -19.44 17.43
C ALA A 132 3.73 -18.83 18.68
N LEU A 133 3.01 -17.70 18.53
CA LEU A 133 2.28 -17.08 19.65
C LEU A 133 1.21 -18.02 20.20
N GLY A 134 0.44 -18.70 19.33
CA GLY A 134 -0.55 -19.69 19.74
C GLY A 134 0.08 -20.90 20.42
N ALA A 135 1.16 -21.43 19.87
CA ALA A 135 1.90 -22.56 20.44
C ALA A 135 2.48 -22.24 21.82
N GLU A 136 3.01 -21.02 22.01
CA GLU A 136 3.51 -20.55 23.31
C GLU A 136 2.39 -20.49 24.35
N GLU A 137 1.21 -19.98 23.99
CA GLU A 137 0.07 -19.90 24.91
C GLU A 137 -0.43 -21.29 25.29
N ILE A 138 -0.56 -22.21 24.33
CA ILE A 138 -0.93 -23.59 24.58
C ILE A 138 0.13 -24.29 25.45
N SER A 139 1.40 -24.10 25.17
CA SER A 139 2.51 -24.66 25.98
C SER A 139 2.46 -24.16 27.41
N ARG A 140 2.16 -22.89 27.62
CA ARG A 140 2.00 -22.27 28.94
C ARG A 140 0.82 -22.84 29.71
N ALA A 141 -0.31 -23.05 29.03
CA ALA A 141 -1.53 -23.60 29.64
C ALA A 141 -1.41 -25.09 29.94
N THR A 142 -0.81 -25.87 29.04
CA THR A 142 -0.74 -27.34 29.13
C THR A 142 0.55 -27.85 29.77
N ARG A 143 1.60 -27.02 29.88
CA ARG A 143 2.96 -27.35 30.28
C ARG A 143 3.63 -28.38 29.35
N LEU A 144 3.12 -28.52 28.12
CA LEU A 144 3.73 -29.35 27.09
C LEU A 144 4.53 -28.46 26.16
N PRO A 145 5.82 -28.68 25.94
CA PRO A 145 6.59 -27.93 24.98
C PRO A 145 6.06 -28.22 23.55
N LEU A 146 5.61 -27.19 22.85
CA LEU A 146 5.24 -27.26 21.45
C LEU A 146 6.29 -26.50 20.65
N ASP A 147 6.90 -27.15 19.68
CA ASP A 147 7.83 -26.50 18.76
C ASP A 147 7.04 -25.98 17.54
N PRO A 148 6.86 -24.66 17.40
CA PRO A 148 6.20 -24.10 16.24
C PRO A 148 7.07 -24.26 14.99
N PRO A 149 6.48 -24.42 13.80
CA PRO A 149 7.23 -24.46 12.55
C PRO A 149 7.94 -23.11 12.30
N GLU A 150 9.15 -23.18 11.72
CA GLU A 150 9.94 -21.96 11.38
C GLU A 150 9.25 -21.11 10.31
N GLN A 151 8.50 -21.73 9.41
CA GLN A 151 7.73 -21.09 8.35
C GLN A 151 6.36 -21.74 8.21
N THR A 152 5.33 -20.91 8.03
CA THR A 152 3.97 -21.33 7.69
C THR A 152 3.45 -20.44 6.61
N LEU A 153 3.51 -20.90 5.36
CA LEU A 153 3.26 -20.10 4.17
C LEU A 153 1.82 -20.27 3.68
N ILE A 154 1.09 -19.16 3.62
CA ILE A 154 -0.22 -19.09 2.96
C ILE A 154 -0.02 -18.30 1.65
N ASN A 155 -0.35 -18.94 0.53
CA ASN A 155 -0.25 -18.32 -0.77
C ASN A 155 -1.44 -17.35 -0.99
N VAL A 156 -1.14 -16.05 -1.11
CA VAL A 156 -2.13 -14.97 -1.18
C VAL A 156 -2.24 -14.39 -2.59
N GLY A 157 -1.36 -14.78 -3.53
CA GLY A 157 -1.29 -14.20 -4.85
C GLY A 157 -1.19 -15.21 -5.99
N GLN A 158 -1.54 -14.77 -7.21
CA GLN A 158 -1.33 -15.54 -8.43
C GLN A 158 0.06 -15.25 -9.02
N PRO A 159 0.66 -16.19 -9.78
CA PRO A 159 1.98 -16.02 -10.41
C PRO A 159 2.10 -14.79 -11.32
N VAL A 160 0.98 -14.33 -11.88
CA VAL A 160 0.91 -13.14 -12.75
C VAL A 160 1.37 -11.87 -12.03
N TYR A 161 1.27 -11.80 -10.70
CA TYR A 161 1.65 -10.61 -9.95
C TYR A 161 3.17 -10.44 -9.81
N LYS A 162 3.98 -11.47 -10.06
CA LYS A 162 5.45 -11.37 -9.98
C LYS A 162 6.02 -10.31 -10.92
N GLU A 163 5.60 -10.31 -12.19
CA GLU A 163 6.05 -9.29 -13.16
C GLU A 163 5.67 -7.87 -12.73
N TRP A 164 4.49 -7.71 -12.13
CA TRP A 164 4.04 -6.42 -11.63
C TRP A 164 4.86 -5.98 -10.41
N THR A 165 5.18 -6.89 -9.51
CA THR A 165 6.02 -6.61 -8.33
C THR A 165 7.42 -6.19 -8.75
N GLU A 166 8.05 -6.91 -9.70
CA GLU A 166 9.36 -6.56 -10.24
C GLU A 166 9.36 -5.19 -10.94
N ARG A 167 8.32 -4.88 -11.70
CA ARG A 167 8.16 -3.57 -12.32
C ARG A 167 7.95 -2.47 -11.29
N LEU A 168 7.13 -2.68 -10.28
CA LEU A 168 6.88 -1.72 -9.21
C LEU A 168 8.16 -1.40 -8.44
N THR A 169 8.93 -2.42 -8.03
CA THR A 169 10.19 -2.22 -7.32
C THR A 169 11.24 -1.48 -8.15
N SER A 170 11.24 -1.70 -9.48
CA SER A 170 12.19 -1.04 -10.39
C SER A 170 11.83 0.41 -10.70
N TYR A 171 10.54 0.72 -10.85
CA TYR A 171 10.10 2.03 -11.33
C TYR A 171 9.60 2.97 -10.23
N ALA A 172 9.08 2.46 -9.12
CA ALA A 172 8.56 3.30 -8.05
C ALA A 172 9.58 4.32 -7.49
N PRO A 173 10.87 3.98 -7.27
CA PRO A 173 11.88 4.94 -6.81
C PRO A 173 12.14 6.10 -7.79
N ALA A 174 11.86 5.91 -9.10
CA ALA A 174 11.98 6.98 -10.08
C ALA A 174 10.97 8.12 -9.82
N GLY A 175 9.93 7.88 -9.03
CA GLY A 175 8.97 8.90 -8.60
C GLY A 175 9.63 10.12 -7.98
N TYR A 176 10.69 9.94 -7.18
CA TYR A 176 11.43 11.07 -6.57
C TYR A 176 12.15 11.94 -7.61
N LEU A 177 12.72 11.32 -8.65
CA LEU A 177 13.34 12.06 -9.75
C LEU A 177 12.29 12.84 -10.56
N LEU A 178 11.13 12.23 -10.81
CA LEU A 178 10.01 12.89 -11.48
C LEU A 178 9.46 14.06 -10.66
N ALA A 179 9.36 13.92 -9.34
CA ALA A 179 8.97 15.01 -8.45
C ALA A 179 9.97 16.17 -8.48
N GLY A 180 11.27 15.87 -8.42
CA GLY A 180 12.33 16.86 -8.61
C GLY A 180 12.22 17.56 -9.95
N GLY A 181 12.04 16.81 -11.03
CA GLY A 181 11.80 17.35 -12.38
C GLY A 181 10.56 18.23 -12.47
N SER A 182 9.46 17.82 -11.82
CA SER A 182 8.23 18.63 -11.73
C SER A 182 8.48 19.97 -11.03
N ALA A 183 9.18 19.95 -9.89
CA ALA A 183 9.53 21.16 -9.17
C ALA A 183 10.41 22.12 -10.01
N VAL A 184 11.44 21.60 -10.67
CA VAL A 184 12.30 22.36 -11.57
C VAL A 184 11.50 22.96 -12.74
N ALA A 185 10.63 22.16 -13.38
CA ALA A 185 9.78 22.63 -14.48
C ALA A 185 8.84 23.77 -14.02
N LEU A 186 8.26 23.65 -12.81
CA LEU A 186 7.40 24.69 -12.24
C LEU A 186 8.19 25.98 -11.95
N LEU A 187 9.40 25.88 -11.39
CA LEU A 187 10.29 27.02 -11.17
C LEU A 187 10.65 27.71 -12.49
N LEU A 188 11.02 26.96 -13.51
CA LEU A 188 11.30 27.48 -14.85
C LEU A 188 10.06 28.18 -15.45
N ALA A 189 8.87 27.58 -15.25
CA ALA A 189 7.62 28.22 -15.67
C ALA A 189 7.42 29.59 -15.00
N LEU A 190 7.67 29.70 -13.70
CA LEU A 190 7.54 30.94 -12.92
C LEU A 190 8.57 32.01 -13.34
N VAL A 191 9.82 31.61 -13.62
CA VAL A 191 10.89 32.51 -14.07
C VAL A 191 10.63 33.00 -15.52
N ALA A 192 10.20 32.09 -16.40
CA ALA A 192 9.89 32.45 -17.78
C ALA A 192 8.61 33.28 -17.94
N ALA A 193 7.69 33.21 -16.98
CA ALA A 193 6.38 33.83 -17.06
C ALA A 193 6.44 35.34 -17.00
N ARG A 194 5.79 35.99 -17.97
CA ARG A 194 5.53 37.45 -17.89
C ARG A 194 4.48 37.79 -16.83
N ARG A 195 3.55 36.88 -16.59
CA ARG A 195 2.46 36.98 -15.60
C ARG A 195 2.48 35.74 -14.71
N ARG A 196 3.18 35.79 -13.59
CA ARG A 196 3.37 34.66 -12.67
C ARG A 196 2.05 34.11 -12.13
N TRP A 197 1.02 34.94 -12.02
CA TRP A 197 -0.29 34.54 -11.57
C TRP A 197 -0.94 33.48 -12.49
N THR A 198 -0.67 33.54 -13.83
CA THR A 198 -1.21 32.55 -14.77
C THR A 198 -0.59 31.18 -14.58
N VAL A 199 0.69 31.09 -14.18
CA VAL A 199 1.37 29.84 -13.87
C VAL A 199 0.80 29.23 -12.59
N LEU A 200 0.62 30.04 -11.53
CA LEU A 200 0.02 29.58 -10.28
C LEU A 200 -1.40 29.07 -10.50
N ALA A 201 -2.23 29.84 -11.21
CA ALA A 201 -3.59 29.43 -11.52
C ALA A 201 -3.61 28.16 -12.40
N GLY A 202 -2.76 28.07 -13.42
CA GLY A 202 -2.65 26.90 -14.28
C GLY A 202 -2.17 25.65 -13.54
N ALA A 203 -1.15 25.79 -12.68
CA ALA A 203 -0.69 24.69 -11.82
C ALA A 203 -1.76 24.27 -10.82
N GLY A 204 -2.51 25.22 -10.24
CA GLY A 204 -3.63 24.94 -9.36
C GLY A 204 -4.75 24.14 -10.04
N VAL A 205 -5.16 24.55 -11.24
CA VAL A 205 -6.13 23.80 -12.05
C VAL A 205 -5.58 22.41 -12.38
N GLY A 206 -4.31 22.32 -12.81
CA GLY A 206 -3.66 21.05 -13.10
C GLY A 206 -3.67 20.09 -11.90
N ALA A 207 -3.33 20.57 -10.70
CA ALA A 207 -3.34 19.77 -9.48
C ALA A 207 -4.76 19.30 -9.11
N LEU A 208 -5.79 20.13 -9.29
CA LEU A 208 -7.19 19.72 -9.07
C LEU A 208 -7.65 18.64 -10.06
N LEU A 209 -7.27 18.78 -11.34
CA LEU A 209 -7.56 17.76 -12.35
C LEU A 209 -6.84 16.44 -12.06
N LEU A 210 -5.58 16.50 -11.59
CA LEU A 210 -4.85 15.31 -11.17
C LEU A 210 -5.50 14.63 -9.97
N ALA A 211 -5.90 15.40 -8.96
CA ALA A 211 -6.59 14.86 -7.78
C ALA A 211 -7.89 14.13 -8.19
N ALA A 212 -8.66 14.71 -9.10
CA ALA A 212 -9.87 14.07 -9.63
C ALA A 212 -9.54 12.80 -10.43
N ALA A 213 -8.50 12.84 -11.26
CA ALA A 213 -8.06 11.69 -12.06
C ALA A 213 -7.54 10.54 -11.16
N TRP A 214 -6.78 10.87 -10.11
CA TRP A 214 -6.30 9.86 -9.14
C TRP A 214 -7.42 9.26 -8.31
N ALA A 215 -8.42 10.06 -7.89
CA ALA A 215 -9.60 9.55 -7.19
C ALA A 215 -10.38 8.56 -8.06
N ALA A 216 -10.61 8.89 -9.33
CA ALA A 216 -11.28 7.99 -10.27
C ALA A 216 -10.41 6.74 -10.58
N GLY A 217 -9.11 6.95 -10.80
CA GLY A 217 -8.16 5.87 -11.09
C GLY A 217 -7.98 4.89 -9.93
N SER A 218 -7.91 5.37 -8.69
CA SER A 218 -7.80 4.50 -7.51
C SER A 218 -9.07 3.66 -7.32
N GLN A 219 -10.26 4.23 -7.52
CA GLN A 219 -11.51 3.48 -7.48
C GLN A 219 -11.56 2.38 -8.55
N ALA A 220 -11.17 2.71 -9.78
CA ALA A 220 -11.13 1.74 -10.87
C ALA A 220 -10.11 0.62 -10.61
N ALA A 221 -8.92 0.98 -10.10
CA ALA A 221 -7.89 0.02 -9.75
C ALA A 221 -8.34 -0.90 -8.60
N SER A 222 -8.94 -0.34 -7.54
CA SER A 222 -9.49 -1.12 -6.43
C SER A 222 -10.54 -2.10 -6.91
N ALA A 223 -11.50 -1.65 -7.73
CA ALA A 223 -12.54 -2.51 -8.28
C ALA A 223 -11.95 -3.65 -9.14
N ALA A 224 -10.93 -3.35 -9.96
CA ALA A 224 -10.26 -4.36 -10.78
C ALA A 224 -9.53 -5.41 -9.94
N VAL A 225 -8.84 -4.99 -8.88
CA VAL A 225 -8.11 -5.91 -7.98
C VAL A 225 -9.08 -6.78 -7.18
N VAL A 226 -10.13 -6.19 -6.61
CA VAL A 226 -11.15 -6.92 -5.83
C VAL A 226 -11.92 -7.92 -6.68
N SER A 227 -12.14 -7.63 -7.97
CA SER A 227 -12.83 -8.55 -8.89
C SER A 227 -12.00 -9.79 -9.28
N ALA A 228 -10.71 -9.81 -8.99
CA ALA A 228 -9.83 -10.94 -9.33
C ALA A 228 -9.87 -11.99 -8.22
N ASP A 229 -10.57 -13.10 -8.43
CA ASP A 229 -10.62 -14.22 -7.47
C ASP A 229 -9.28 -14.97 -7.43
N SER A 230 -8.73 -15.15 -6.22
CA SER A 230 -7.50 -15.92 -6.01
C SER A 230 -7.74 -17.43 -5.85
N GLY A 231 -8.99 -17.86 -5.72
CA GLY A 231 -9.37 -19.24 -5.38
C GLY A 231 -9.10 -19.61 -3.91
N ASN A 232 -8.70 -18.66 -3.07
CA ASN A 232 -8.48 -18.82 -1.63
C ASN A 232 -9.21 -17.71 -0.89
N GLU A 233 -10.13 -18.07 0.02
CA GLU A 233 -11.00 -17.12 0.73
C GLU A 233 -10.21 -16.15 1.61
N VAL A 234 -9.23 -16.64 2.36
CA VAL A 234 -8.35 -15.81 3.20
C VAL A 234 -7.52 -14.84 2.36
N ALA A 235 -7.03 -15.31 1.22
CA ALA A 235 -6.29 -14.46 0.29
C ALA A 235 -7.17 -13.36 -0.29
N ASN A 236 -8.41 -13.67 -0.64
CA ASN A 236 -9.39 -12.69 -1.13
C ASN A 236 -9.71 -11.67 -0.05
N MET A 237 -9.94 -12.11 1.18
CA MET A 237 -10.24 -11.23 2.31
C MET A 237 -9.05 -10.31 2.65
N PHE A 238 -7.82 -10.86 2.72
CA PHE A 238 -6.61 -10.04 2.91
C PHE A 238 -6.47 -8.99 1.81
N ARG A 239 -6.66 -9.39 0.55
CA ARG A 239 -6.61 -8.48 -0.60
C ARG A 239 -7.63 -7.36 -0.46
N ASP A 240 -8.87 -7.68 -0.14
CA ASP A 240 -9.97 -6.72 -0.07
C ASP A 240 -9.73 -5.69 1.03
N GLU A 241 -9.33 -6.13 2.22
CA GLU A 241 -8.98 -5.27 3.34
C GLU A 241 -7.71 -4.43 3.06
N PHE A 242 -6.69 -5.05 2.45
CA PHE A 242 -5.46 -4.34 2.09
C PHE A 242 -5.70 -3.29 1.00
N VAL A 243 -6.55 -3.59 0.00
CA VAL A 243 -6.96 -2.64 -1.04
C VAL A 243 -7.76 -1.49 -0.43
N ALA A 244 -8.67 -1.78 0.51
CA ALA A 244 -9.44 -0.75 1.20
C ALA A 244 -8.54 0.19 2.02
N ALA A 245 -7.58 -0.36 2.78
CA ALA A 245 -6.59 0.41 3.54
C ALA A 245 -5.71 1.27 2.61
N SER A 246 -5.23 0.68 1.50
CA SER A 246 -4.43 1.37 0.48
C SER A 246 -5.18 2.52 -0.18
N ALA A 247 -6.45 2.32 -0.51
CA ALA A 247 -7.29 3.34 -1.11
C ALA A 247 -7.55 4.50 -0.12
N ALA A 248 -7.78 4.19 1.15
CA ALA A 248 -7.98 5.20 2.21
C ALA A 248 -6.72 6.04 2.44
N ASP A 249 -5.53 5.42 2.50
CA ASP A 249 -4.25 6.14 2.63
C ASP A 249 -3.97 7.00 1.40
N PHE A 250 -4.11 6.45 0.18
CA PHE A 250 -3.91 7.21 -1.06
C PHE A 250 -4.91 8.37 -1.20
N GLN A 251 -6.10 8.25 -0.64
CA GLN A 251 -7.08 9.34 -0.61
C GLN A 251 -6.55 10.55 0.18
N ALA A 252 -5.80 10.35 1.27
CA ALA A 252 -5.17 11.45 2.00
C ALA A 252 -4.18 12.23 1.12
N TRP A 253 -3.37 11.55 0.30
CA TRP A 253 -2.47 12.18 -0.68
C TRP A 253 -3.22 12.94 -1.76
N THR A 254 -4.31 12.36 -2.25
CA THR A 254 -5.20 12.99 -3.24
C THR A 254 -5.83 14.27 -2.66
N MET A 255 -6.32 14.23 -1.43
CA MET A 255 -6.87 15.40 -0.73
C MET A 255 -5.81 16.48 -0.50
N ALA A 256 -4.61 16.13 -0.06
CA ALA A 256 -3.50 17.07 0.11
C ALA A 256 -3.16 17.78 -1.23
N SER A 257 -3.17 17.02 -2.33
CA SER A 257 -2.95 17.56 -3.68
C SER A 257 -4.08 18.50 -4.12
N ALA A 258 -5.34 18.14 -3.83
CA ALA A 258 -6.50 18.98 -4.12
C ALA A 258 -6.46 20.30 -3.32
N VAL A 259 -6.14 20.24 -2.03
CA VAL A 259 -5.99 21.44 -1.18
C VAL A 259 -4.87 22.33 -1.71
N THR A 260 -3.71 21.75 -2.02
CA THR A 260 -2.58 22.47 -2.60
C THR A 260 -2.97 23.16 -3.93
N GLY A 261 -3.66 22.41 -4.80
CA GLY A 261 -4.18 22.93 -6.06
C GLY A 261 -5.16 24.09 -5.87
N GLY A 262 -6.09 23.95 -4.92
CA GLY A 262 -7.04 25.02 -4.56
C GLY A 262 -6.35 26.27 -4.06
N VAL A 263 -5.37 26.14 -3.17
CA VAL A 263 -4.57 27.27 -2.65
C VAL A 263 -3.82 27.97 -3.78
N LEU A 264 -3.13 27.23 -4.65
CA LEU A 264 -2.41 27.80 -5.79
C LEU A 264 -3.34 28.54 -6.76
N LEU A 265 -4.52 27.98 -7.01
CA LEU A 265 -5.54 28.60 -7.86
C LEU A 265 -6.01 29.93 -7.26
N VAL A 266 -6.39 29.95 -5.98
CA VAL A 266 -6.84 31.15 -5.28
C VAL A 266 -5.74 32.22 -5.27
N LEU A 267 -4.51 31.87 -4.91
CA LEU A 267 -3.37 32.77 -4.93
C LEU A 267 -3.12 33.36 -6.34
N GLY A 268 -3.20 32.51 -7.36
CA GLY A 268 -3.09 32.92 -8.75
C GLY A 268 -4.17 33.95 -9.14
N LEU A 269 -5.43 33.65 -8.82
CA LEU A 269 -6.54 34.59 -9.13
C LEU A 269 -6.42 35.91 -8.39
N VAL A 270 -6.14 35.90 -7.08
CA VAL A 270 -5.96 37.11 -6.27
C VAL A 270 -4.82 37.98 -6.84
N ALA A 271 -3.67 37.35 -7.14
CA ALA A 271 -2.54 38.09 -7.77
C ALA A 271 -2.90 38.65 -9.14
N GLY A 272 -3.75 37.96 -9.91
CA GLY A 272 -4.27 38.44 -11.19
C GLY A 272 -5.18 39.69 -11.03
N PHE A 273 -6.08 39.69 -10.06
CA PHE A 273 -6.97 40.81 -9.77
C PHE A 273 -6.21 42.05 -9.28
N THR A 274 -5.25 41.88 -8.38
CA THR A 274 -4.45 43.01 -7.85
C THR A 274 -3.58 43.65 -8.94
N SER A 275 -3.02 42.85 -9.84
CA SER A 275 -2.21 43.36 -10.95
C SER A 275 -3.04 44.18 -11.95
N ARG A 276 -4.31 43.82 -12.19
CA ARG A 276 -5.22 44.54 -13.07
C ARG A 276 -5.65 45.90 -12.47
N LYS A 277 -5.88 45.93 -11.13
CA LYS A 277 -6.23 47.20 -10.46
C LYS A 277 -5.09 48.24 -10.54
N ARG A 278 -3.83 47.80 -10.33
CA ARG A 278 -2.68 48.71 -10.43
C ARG A 278 -2.51 49.32 -11.83
N SER A 279 -2.73 48.55 -12.89
CA SER A 279 -2.61 49.04 -14.27
C SER A 279 -3.73 49.98 -14.70
N ARG A 280 -4.87 50.02 -13.99
CA ARG A 280 -5.97 50.97 -14.22
C ARG A 280 -5.79 52.26 -13.44
N ALA A 281 -5.08 52.28 -12.31
CA ALA A 281 -4.84 53.46 -11.50
C ALA A 281 -3.69 54.34 -12.02
N THR A 282 -2.89 53.84 -12.96
CA THR A 282 -1.76 54.55 -13.59
C THR A 282 -2.08 55.07 -15.01
N ARG A 283 -3.32 54.95 -15.45
CA ARG A 283 -3.85 55.56 -16.68
C ARG A 283 -4.82 56.69 -16.34
#